data_56d42d47535a7a284f307cadf7d07703
#
_entry.id   56d42d47535a7a284f307cadf7d07703
#
_cell.length_a   1.000
_cell.length_b   1.000
_cell.length_c   1.000
_cell.angle_alpha   90.00
_cell.angle_beta   90.00
_cell.angle_gamma   90.00
#
_symmetry.space_group_name_H-M   'P 1'
#
loop_
_entity.id
_entity.type
_entity.pdbx_description
1 polymer ?
#
loop_
_entity_poly.entity_id
_entity_poly.type
_entity_poly.pdbx_seq_one_letter_code
_entity_poly.pdbx_strand_id
1 'polypeptide(L)'
;TVTAHTGSEVLVQSTENDREFAPVFYRPEDCRDDIFGLDVFDNKMKRTVRTVFDHRNAPYSNMVNGEVINHQGGWSSYTPHHHPQPEVYYYRYERSEGFGACFLGDNVYKIKDGSCACIPGGTTHPQVTAPAFPMYYCWMIRHLAGNPWTDRIVDPRYTW
;
A
#
# COMPACT_ATOMS: atom_id res chain seq x y z
N THR A 1 4.35 -17.34 17.76
CA THR A 1 3.41 -16.84 18.79
C THR A 1 3.57 -15.35 18.93
N VAL A 2 2.48 -14.61 18.94
CA VAL A 2 2.43 -13.18 19.23
C VAL A 2 1.82 -13.01 20.61
N THR A 3 2.48 -12.25 21.47
CA THR A 3 2.00 -11.96 22.82
C THR A 3 1.85 -10.44 22.96
N ALA A 4 0.64 -9.97 23.26
CA ALA A 4 0.37 -8.57 23.57
C ALA A 4 0.38 -8.39 25.11
N HIS A 5 1.17 -7.43 25.59
CA HIS A 5 1.24 -7.08 27.01
C HIS A 5 0.26 -5.95 27.40
N THR A 6 -0.26 -5.25 26.38
CA THR A 6 -1.29 -4.20 26.49
C THR A 6 -2.31 -4.39 25.39
N GLY A 7 -3.41 -3.62 25.40
CA GLY A 7 -4.33 -3.60 24.25
C GLY A 7 -3.58 -3.28 22.96
N SER A 8 -3.70 -4.14 21.96
CA SER A 8 -2.98 -4.03 20.69
C SER A 8 -3.87 -4.45 19.54
N GLU A 9 -3.67 -3.83 18.38
CA GLU A 9 -4.27 -4.25 17.12
C GLU A 9 -3.20 -4.91 16.25
N VAL A 10 -3.55 -6.01 15.63
CA VAL A 10 -2.65 -6.77 14.75
C VAL A 10 -3.34 -7.03 13.43
N LEU A 11 -2.74 -6.55 12.34
CA LEU A 11 -3.16 -6.91 10.99
C LEU A 11 -2.40 -8.17 10.56
N VAL A 12 -3.15 -9.19 10.15
CA VAL A 12 -2.58 -10.42 9.59
C VAL A 12 -2.92 -10.47 8.11
N GLN A 13 -1.89 -10.48 7.28
CA GLN A 13 -2.01 -10.67 5.83
C GLN A 13 -1.34 -11.99 5.47
N SER A 14 -2.01 -12.77 4.64
CA SER A 14 -1.51 -14.09 4.24
C SER A 14 -1.80 -14.38 2.77
N THR A 15 -0.93 -15.17 2.17
CA THR A 15 -1.12 -15.73 0.83
C THR A 15 -0.54 -17.14 0.80
N GLU A 16 -1.00 -17.95 -0.14
CA GLU A 16 -0.38 -19.24 -0.40
C GLU A 16 1.08 -19.06 -0.85
N ASN A 17 1.94 -19.93 -0.39
CA ASN A 17 3.33 -20.00 -0.81
C ASN A 17 3.73 -21.46 -1.00
N ASP A 18 4.42 -21.75 -2.08
CA ASP A 18 4.90 -23.10 -2.45
C ASP A 18 6.28 -23.42 -1.87
N ARG A 19 6.88 -22.47 -1.17
CA ARG A 19 8.20 -22.61 -0.54
C ARG A 19 8.10 -22.42 0.96
N GLU A 20 8.87 -23.23 1.67
CA GLU A 20 9.11 -23.02 3.09
C GLU A 20 10.31 -22.08 3.27
N PHE A 21 10.22 -21.19 4.24
CA PHE A 21 11.30 -20.29 4.61
C PHE A 21 11.26 -19.97 6.10
N ALA A 22 12.40 -19.58 6.64
CA ALA A 22 12.50 -19.19 8.05
C ALA A 22 11.72 -17.89 8.31
N PRO A 23 11.09 -17.74 9.49
CA PRO A 23 10.46 -16.49 9.87
C PRO A 23 11.50 -15.38 9.98
N VAL A 24 11.12 -14.19 9.51
CA VAL A 24 11.94 -12.98 9.60
C VAL A 24 11.14 -11.92 10.34
N PHE A 25 11.81 -11.17 11.21
CA PHE A 25 11.24 -10.02 11.89
C PHE A 25 11.87 -8.75 11.30
N TYR A 26 11.04 -7.87 10.76
CA TYR A 26 11.44 -6.57 10.25
C TYR A 26 11.03 -5.49 11.26
N ARG A 27 12.00 -4.73 11.76
CA ARG A 27 11.74 -3.55 12.57
C ARG A 27 11.61 -2.34 11.66
N PRO A 28 11.03 -1.22 12.11
CA PRO A 28 10.93 0.00 11.30
C PRO A 28 12.26 0.45 10.69
N GLU A 29 13.35 0.35 11.44
CA GLU A 29 14.71 0.69 11.00
C GLU A 29 15.31 -0.28 9.95
N ASP A 30 14.76 -1.48 9.84
CA ASP A 30 15.16 -2.47 8.83
C ASP A 30 14.43 -2.25 7.48
N CYS A 31 13.42 -1.38 7.47
CA CYS A 31 12.60 -1.10 6.30
C CYS A 31 13.15 0.06 5.49
N ARG A 32 12.84 0.08 4.18
CA ARG A 32 13.22 1.17 3.30
C ARG A 32 12.07 2.18 3.20
N ASP A 33 12.34 3.43 3.57
CA ASP A 33 11.45 4.56 3.40
C ASP A 33 11.83 5.37 2.16
N ASP A 34 10.88 5.55 1.25
CA ASP A 34 11.01 6.39 0.07
C ASP A 34 9.98 7.54 0.14
N ILE A 35 10.43 8.77 -0.12
CA ILE A 35 9.52 9.93 -0.21
C ILE A 35 9.16 10.15 -1.68
N PHE A 36 7.89 9.98 -2.02
CA PHE A 36 7.37 10.24 -3.34
C PHE A 36 6.61 11.57 -3.41
N GLY A 37 6.64 12.20 -4.57
CA GLY A 37 5.85 13.39 -4.87
C GLY A 37 6.30 14.66 -4.15
N LEU A 38 7.54 14.70 -3.66
CA LEU A 38 8.15 15.91 -3.12
C LEU A 38 8.34 16.92 -4.27
N ASP A 39 7.94 18.17 -4.02
CA ASP A 39 8.06 19.30 -4.93
C ASP A 39 7.34 19.12 -6.30
N VAL A 40 6.38 18.19 -6.33
CA VAL A 40 5.53 17.94 -7.50
C VAL A 40 4.08 18.28 -7.15
N PHE A 41 3.39 19.01 -8.02
CA PHE A 41 1.99 19.44 -7.84
C PHE A 41 1.73 20.09 -6.47
N ASP A 42 2.54 21.04 -6.05
CA ASP A 42 2.47 21.69 -4.74
C ASP A 42 2.47 20.68 -3.57
N ASN A 43 3.24 19.60 -3.70
CA ASN A 43 3.29 18.50 -2.74
C ASN A 43 1.96 17.76 -2.51
N LYS A 44 0.98 17.92 -3.41
CA LYS A 44 -0.34 17.25 -3.27
C LYS A 44 -0.29 15.73 -3.36
N MET A 45 0.81 15.18 -3.84
CA MET A 45 1.04 13.73 -3.90
C MET A 45 2.23 13.28 -3.02
N LYS A 46 2.68 14.15 -2.12
CA LYS A 46 3.75 13.80 -1.17
C LYS A 46 3.29 12.76 -0.19
N ARG A 47 4.05 11.69 -0.07
CA ARG A 47 3.82 10.58 0.85
C ARG A 47 5.11 9.85 1.16
N THR A 48 5.15 9.19 2.30
CA THR A 48 6.20 8.23 2.63
C THR A 48 5.70 6.83 2.28
N VAL A 49 6.49 6.10 1.49
CA VAL A 49 6.25 4.69 1.17
C VAL A 49 7.32 3.86 1.87
N ARG A 50 6.92 3.06 2.83
CA ARG A 50 7.78 2.11 3.52
C ARG A 50 7.61 0.74 2.89
N THR A 51 8.68 0.19 2.32
CA THR A 51 8.69 -1.20 1.86
C THR A 51 9.30 -2.07 2.97
N VAL A 52 8.50 -2.97 3.51
CA VAL A 52 8.94 -3.92 4.55
C VAL A 52 9.77 -5.02 3.89
N PHE A 53 9.20 -5.69 2.91
CA PHE A 53 9.93 -6.62 2.06
C PHE A 53 9.34 -6.68 0.65
N ASP A 54 10.19 -6.97 -0.31
CA ASP A 54 9.85 -7.15 -1.72
C ASP A 54 10.67 -8.31 -2.34
N HIS A 55 10.56 -8.51 -3.65
CA HIS A 55 11.27 -9.56 -4.35
C HIS A 55 12.81 -9.45 -4.26
N ARG A 56 13.35 -8.27 -3.93
CA ARG A 56 14.81 -8.06 -3.82
C ARG A 56 15.39 -8.63 -2.53
N ASN A 57 14.66 -8.49 -1.41
CA ASN A 57 15.10 -8.94 -0.09
C ASN A 57 14.39 -10.20 0.41
N ALA A 58 13.25 -10.57 -0.20
CA ALA A 58 12.49 -11.77 0.11
C ALA A 58 12.01 -12.53 -1.15
N PRO A 59 12.93 -12.95 -2.05
CA PRO A 59 12.55 -13.61 -3.32
C PRO A 59 11.89 -14.98 -3.12
N TYR A 60 11.91 -15.51 -1.92
CA TYR A 60 11.24 -16.73 -1.49
C TYR A 60 9.77 -16.52 -1.12
N SER A 61 9.38 -15.30 -0.82
CA SER A 61 8.01 -14.94 -0.46
C SER A 61 7.13 -14.81 -1.71
N ASN A 62 5.87 -15.23 -1.60
CA ASN A 62 4.88 -15.03 -2.67
C ASN A 62 4.12 -13.71 -2.54
N MET A 63 4.63 -12.75 -1.80
CA MET A 63 4.04 -11.42 -1.68
C MET A 63 5.09 -10.35 -1.40
N VAL A 64 4.71 -9.12 -1.69
CA VAL A 64 5.34 -7.89 -1.22
C VAL A 64 4.46 -7.28 -0.14
N ASN A 65 5.07 -6.66 0.85
CA ASN A 65 4.36 -5.95 1.89
C ASN A 65 5.00 -4.60 2.17
N GLY A 66 4.17 -3.62 2.46
CA GLY A 66 4.63 -2.28 2.83
C GLY A 66 3.51 -1.39 3.36
N GLU A 67 3.88 -0.16 3.59
CA GLU A 67 3.03 0.85 4.20
C GLU A 67 3.12 2.16 3.43
N VAL A 68 2.05 2.94 3.47
CA VAL A 68 2.03 4.32 2.98
C VAL A 68 1.50 5.23 4.07
N ILE A 69 2.22 6.32 4.31
CA ILE A 69 1.77 7.44 5.13
C ILE A 69 1.52 8.61 4.19
N ASN A 70 0.25 8.90 3.95
CA ASN A 70 -0.18 9.97 3.06
C ASN A 70 -0.54 11.21 3.86
N HIS A 71 -0.06 12.38 3.42
CA HIS A 71 -0.32 13.64 4.09
C HIS A 71 -1.79 14.07 3.95
N GLN A 72 -2.21 14.98 4.81
CA GLN A 72 -3.57 15.58 4.83
C GLN A 72 -3.94 16.13 3.43
N GLY A 73 -5.10 15.73 2.92
CA GLY A 73 -5.58 16.12 1.60
C GLY A 73 -4.76 15.62 0.43
N GLY A 74 -3.77 14.77 0.69
CA GLY A 74 -2.83 14.29 -0.31
C GLY A 74 -3.37 13.13 -1.15
N TRP A 75 -2.77 12.97 -2.33
CA TRP A 75 -2.99 11.85 -3.22
C TRP A 75 -1.90 10.79 -3.06
N SER A 76 -2.27 9.54 -3.20
CA SER A 76 -1.38 8.38 -3.17
C SER A 76 -1.69 7.44 -4.32
N SER A 77 -0.79 6.49 -4.59
CA SER A 77 -0.82 5.69 -5.82
C SER A 77 -0.97 6.58 -7.07
N TYR A 78 -0.41 7.77 -6.99
CA TYR A 78 -0.36 8.80 -8.01
C TYR A 78 1.11 8.99 -8.45
N THR A 79 1.44 9.03 -9.72
CA THR A 79 0.60 9.01 -10.92
C THR A 79 -0.21 7.71 -10.99
N PRO A 80 -1.46 7.76 -11.55
CA PRO A 80 -2.27 6.56 -11.73
C PRO A 80 -1.50 5.47 -12.45
N HIS A 81 -1.50 4.27 -11.89
CA HIS A 81 -0.74 3.13 -12.40
C HIS A 81 -1.47 1.82 -12.10
N HIS A 82 -1.03 0.78 -12.73
CA HIS A 82 -1.51 -0.58 -12.51
C HIS A 82 -0.35 -1.58 -12.59
N HIS A 83 -0.62 -2.82 -12.25
CA HIS A 83 0.25 -3.98 -12.46
C HIS A 83 -0.61 -5.24 -12.58
N PRO A 84 -0.08 -6.32 -13.20
CA PRO A 84 -0.85 -7.56 -13.38
C PRO A 84 -1.27 -8.25 -12.08
N GLN A 85 -0.50 -8.06 -11.01
CA GLN A 85 -0.69 -8.71 -9.73
C GLN A 85 -1.89 -8.10 -8.98
N PRO A 86 -2.69 -8.90 -8.26
CA PRO A 86 -3.71 -8.38 -7.36
C PRO A 86 -3.08 -7.77 -6.11
N GLU A 87 -3.76 -6.80 -5.53
CA GLU A 87 -3.28 -6.06 -4.37
C GLU A 87 -4.41 -5.85 -3.35
N VAL A 88 -4.06 -5.71 -2.09
CA VAL A 88 -4.98 -5.41 -1.00
C VAL A 88 -4.44 -4.23 -0.20
N TYR A 89 -5.31 -3.25 0.10
CA TYR A 89 -5.03 -2.17 1.03
C TYR A 89 -5.89 -2.31 2.28
N TYR A 90 -5.27 -2.03 3.44
CA TYR A 90 -5.97 -1.86 4.72
C TYR A 90 -5.69 -0.48 5.26
N TYR A 91 -6.75 0.33 5.46
CA TYR A 91 -6.65 1.75 5.78
C TYR A 91 -6.84 2.02 7.27
N ARG A 92 -6.07 2.98 7.77
CA ARG A 92 -6.22 3.52 9.11
C ARG A 92 -6.20 5.04 9.09
N TYR A 93 -6.98 5.59 9.97
CA TYR A 93 -7.02 7.01 10.28
C TYR A 93 -6.78 7.20 11.78
N GLU A 94 -6.02 8.24 12.15
CA GLU A 94 -5.80 8.58 13.55
C GLU A 94 -7.10 8.94 14.27
N ARG A 95 -8.03 9.57 13.53
CA ARG A 95 -9.36 9.96 14.02
C ARG A 95 -10.43 9.15 13.31
N SER A 96 -11.42 8.68 14.09
CA SER A 96 -12.50 7.81 13.57
C SER A 96 -13.37 8.45 12.49
N GLU A 97 -13.45 9.79 12.44
CA GLU A 97 -14.14 10.57 11.40
C GLU A 97 -13.34 10.66 10.09
N GLY A 98 -12.07 10.28 10.10
CA GLY A 98 -11.21 10.31 8.93
C GLY A 98 -11.81 9.55 7.76
N PHE A 99 -11.68 10.11 6.57
CA PHE A 99 -12.18 9.49 5.36
C PHE A 99 -11.37 9.92 4.13
N GLY A 100 -11.54 9.15 3.07
CA GLY A 100 -10.94 9.41 1.79
C GLY A 100 -11.67 8.68 0.68
N ALA A 101 -11.04 8.53 -0.46
CA ALA A 101 -11.56 7.77 -1.57
C ALA A 101 -10.48 6.85 -2.17
N CYS A 102 -10.90 5.64 -2.53
CA CYS A 102 -10.17 4.68 -3.32
C CYS A 102 -10.80 4.63 -4.71
N PHE A 103 -10.02 4.82 -5.73
CA PHE A 103 -10.43 4.68 -7.12
C PHE A 103 -10.02 3.28 -7.60
N LEU A 104 -10.93 2.56 -8.21
CA LEU A 104 -10.66 1.29 -8.90
C LEU A 104 -11.12 1.43 -10.34
N GLY A 105 -10.21 1.78 -11.24
CA GLY A 105 -10.54 2.23 -12.59
C GLY A 105 -11.45 3.46 -12.52
N ASP A 106 -12.65 3.37 -13.09
CA ASP A 106 -13.64 4.45 -13.11
C ASP A 106 -14.56 4.47 -11.87
N ASN A 107 -14.47 3.45 -11.01
CA ASN A 107 -15.26 3.39 -9.78
C ASN A 107 -14.59 4.10 -8.62
N VAL A 108 -15.39 4.74 -7.77
CA VAL A 108 -14.91 5.46 -6.59
C VAL A 108 -15.59 4.92 -5.34
N TYR A 109 -14.79 4.56 -4.36
CA TYR A 109 -15.27 4.03 -3.09
C TYR A 109 -14.82 4.92 -1.94
N LYS A 110 -15.76 5.27 -1.07
CA LYS A 110 -15.41 5.97 0.18
C LYS A 110 -14.67 5.01 1.12
N ILE A 111 -13.53 5.44 1.61
CA ILE A 111 -12.75 4.73 2.61
C ILE A 111 -12.80 5.45 3.96
N LYS A 112 -12.75 4.67 5.04
CA LYS A 112 -12.75 5.11 6.42
C LYS A 112 -11.73 4.29 7.21
N ASP A 113 -11.56 4.61 8.49
CA ASP A 113 -10.77 3.79 9.39
C ASP A 113 -11.26 2.33 9.41
N GLY A 114 -10.33 1.38 9.26
CA GLY A 114 -10.62 -0.05 9.17
C GLY A 114 -11.15 -0.53 7.81
N SER A 115 -11.26 0.33 6.80
CA SER A 115 -11.64 -0.10 5.45
C SER A 115 -10.57 -0.99 4.82
N CYS A 116 -11.02 -1.89 3.92
CA CYS A 116 -10.14 -2.71 3.09
C CYS A 116 -10.55 -2.54 1.63
N ALA A 117 -9.56 -2.43 0.74
CA ALA A 117 -9.78 -2.46 -0.71
C ALA A 117 -9.11 -3.68 -1.32
N CYS A 118 -9.86 -4.45 -2.11
CA CYS A 118 -9.33 -5.51 -2.95
C CYS A 118 -9.19 -4.98 -4.37
N ILE A 119 -7.97 -4.91 -4.87
CA ILE A 119 -7.60 -4.30 -6.15
C ILE A 119 -7.27 -5.43 -7.14
N PRO A 120 -8.14 -5.70 -8.14
CA PRO A 120 -7.83 -6.67 -9.16
C PRO A 120 -6.61 -6.27 -9.99
N GLY A 121 -5.83 -7.26 -10.43
CA GLY A 121 -4.72 -7.00 -11.33
C GLY A 121 -5.15 -6.24 -12.60
N GLY A 122 -4.31 -5.34 -13.08
CA GLY A 122 -4.59 -4.48 -14.24
C GLY A 122 -5.44 -3.25 -13.95
N THR A 123 -5.92 -3.06 -12.72
CA THR A 123 -6.79 -1.93 -12.36
C THR A 123 -5.96 -0.75 -11.85
N THR A 124 -6.15 0.44 -12.44
CA THR A 124 -5.60 1.68 -11.88
C THR A 124 -6.27 2.00 -10.55
N HIS A 125 -5.48 2.44 -9.56
CA HIS A 125 -5.99 2.53 -8.18
C HIS A 125 -5.47 3.74 -7.39
N PRO A 126 -5.57 4.98 -7.88
CA PRO A 126 -5.19 6.15 -7.10
C PRO A 126 -6.06 6.30 -5.84
N GLN A 127 -5.47 6.95 -4.83
CA GLN A 127 -6.08 7.15 -3.52
C GLN A 127 -6.04 8.64 -3.19
N VAL A 128 -6.98 9.10 -2.38
CA VAL A 128 -6.97 10.46 -1.83
C VAL A 128 -7.53 10.47 -0.43
N THR A 129 -7.00 11.32 0.43
CA THR A 129 -7.57 11.56 1.76
C THR A 129 -8.17 12.96 1.88
N ALA A 130 -9.15 13.12 2.77
CA ALA A 130 -9.77 14.41 3.04
C ALA A 130 -8.78 15.41 3.65
N PRO A 131 -8.97 16.74 3.42
CA PRO A 131 -7.97 17.75 3.76
C PRO A 131 -7.50 17.81 5.21
N ALA A 132 -8.33 17.38 6.17
CA ALA A 132 -8.01 17.43 7.60
C ALA A 132 -7.36 16.15 8.15
N PHE A 133 -7.22 15.10 7.32
CA PHE A 133 -6.87 13.78 7.80
C PHE A 133 -5.66 13.20 7.06
N PRO A 134 -4.54 12.90 7.73
CA PRO A 134 -3.55 12.01 7.18
C PRO A 134 -4.13 10.60 7.05
N MET A 135 -3.67 9.87 6.04
CA MET A 135 -4.14 8.51 5.79
C MET A 135 -2.96 7.55 5.82
N TYR A 136 -3.09 6.53 6.62
CA TYR A 136 -2.21 5.37 6.58
C TYR A 136 -2.90 4.24 5.83
N TYR A 137 -2.15 3.47 5.06
CA TYR A 137 -2.58 2.15 4.64
C TYR A 137 -1.41 1.18 4.52
N CYS A 138 -1.67 -0.05 4.95
CA CYS A 138 -0.81 -1.18 4.68
C CYS A 138 -1.21 -1.79 3.35
N TRP A 139 -0.23 -2.11 2.51
CA TRP A 139 -0.45 -2.73 1.20
C TRP A 139 0.25 -4.08 1.09
N MET A 140 -0.40 -5.00 0.40
CA MET A 140 0.14 -6.32 0.07
C MET A 140 -0.16 -6.63 -1.39
N ILE A 141 0.88 -7.00 -2.15
CA ILE A 141 0.77 -7.47 -3.53
C ILE A 141 1.14 -8.96 -3.56
N ARG A 142 0.23 -9.80 -4.07
CA ARG A 142 0.53 -11.19 -4.30
C ARG A 142 1.27 -11.36 -5.62
N HIS A 143 2.41 -12.05 -5.61
CA HIS A 143 3.11 -12.41 -6.83
C HIS A 143 2.29 -13.38 -7.69
N LEU A 144 2.44 -13.28 -9.00
CA LEU A 144 1.93 -14.28 -9.94
C LEU A 144 3.04 -15.28 -10.29
N ALA A 145 2.65 -16.51 -10.58
CA ALA A 145 3.60 -17.55 -10.98
C ALA A 145 4.43 -17.10 -12.19
N GLY A 146 5.75 -17.13 -12.05
CA GLY A 146 6.68 -16.67 -13.10
C GLY A 146 6.68 -15.17 -13.39
N ASN A 147 5.87 -14.38 -12.67
CA ASN A 147 5.76 -12.94 -12.84
C ASN A 147 5.63 -12.25 -11.47
N PRO A 148 6.71 -12.18 -10.68
CA PRO A 148 6.70 -11.46 -9.43
C PRO A 148 6.51 -9.95 -9.68
N TRP A 149 5.85 -9.27 -8.73
CA TRP A 149 5.79 -7.81 -8.78
C TRP A 149 7.19 -7.21 -8.55
N THR A 150 7.62 -6.36 -9.44
CA THR A 150 8.90 -5.65 -9.34
C THR A 150 8.75 -4.15 -9.55
N ASP A 151 7.69 -3.74 -10.28
CA ASP A 151 7.40 -2.35 -10.57
C ASP A 151 5.95 -2.17 -11.02
N ARG A 152 5.54 -0.92 -11.16
CA ARG A 152 4.23 -0.48 -11.64
C ARG A 152 4.30 -0.02 -13.10
N ILE A 153 3.18 -0.10 -13.79
CA ILE A 153 2.97 0.43 -15.14
C ILE A 153 2.17 1.72 -15.01
N VAL A 154 2.80 2.87 -15.27
CA VAL A 154 2.11 4.17 -15.23
C VAL A 154 1.13 4.24 -16.38
N ASP A 155 -0.08 4.72 -16.13
CA ASP A 155 -1.10 4.95 -17.15
C ASP A 155 -0.64 6.09 -18.07
N PRO A 156 -0.49 5.85 -19.38
CA PRO A 156 0.05 6.83 -20.31
C PRO A 156 -0.80 8.11 -20.43
N ARG A 157 -2.06 8.07 -20.05
CA ARG A 157 -2.93 9.25 -19.99
C ARG A 157 -2.48 10.31 -18.98
N TYR A 158 -1.63 9.94 -18.04
CA TYR A 158 -1.16 10.79 -16.94
C TYR A 158 0.36 11.00 -16.93
N THR A 159 1.02 10.77 -18.05
CA THR A 159 2.43 11.08 -18.27
C THR A 159 2.54 12.41 -19.00
N TRP A 160 2.89 13.47 -18.31
CA TRP A 160 3.14 14.82 -18.84
C TRP A 160 4.45 15.39 -18.28
#